data_35ea0cfdc24727c4945f05f670b64373
#
_entry.id   35ea0cfdc24727c4945f05f670b64373
#
_cell.length_a   1.000
_cell.length_b   1.000
_cell.length_c   1.000
_cell.angle_alpha   90.00
_cell.angle_beta   90.00
_cell.angle_gamma   90.00
#
_symmetry.space_group_name_H-M   'P 1'
#
loop_
_entity.id
_entity.type
_entity.pdbx_description
1 polymer ?
#
loop_
_entity_poly.entity_id
_entity_poly.type
_entity_poly.pdbx_seq_one_letter_code
_entity_poly.pdbx_strand_id
1 'polypeptide(L)'
;MLTIKSIHGYFFKGGMCLMLGFGALSNATAAPAGQIAVFAGGCFWGVDAVFKHVKGVSMVESGYAGGSAATAHYEQVSDGNTGHAESVRVRFDPAQVSFQQLLEVFFSVAHDPTQLNRQGPDRGTQYRSAIFYTSAEQQKIALEYIKQLTAARIFSAPIVTQVAPLQQFYPAEDYHQNYLALHPYQPYIVFNDMPKLEQLRKQFPAYYR
;
A
#
# COMPACT_ATOMS: atom_id res chain seq x y z
N MET A 1 -55.76 -20.63 -32.32
CA MET A 1 -56.52 -19.95 -33.37
C MET A 1 -55.68 -18.74 -33.76
N LEU A 2 -54.98 -18.60 -34.86
CA LEU A 2 -55.02 -18.98 -36.24
C LEU A 2 -53.58 -19.10 -36.79
N THR A 3 -53.39 -20.13 -37.58
CA THR A 3 -52.27 -20.44 -38.47
C THR A 3 -52.32 -19.62 -39.75
N ILE A 4 -51.17 -19.34 -40.40
CA ILE A 4 -50.98 -19.28 -41.89
C ILE A 4 -49.48 -19.21 -42.12
N LYS A 5 -48.77 -20.21 -42.58
CA LYS A 5 -48.33 -20.79 -43.89
C LYS A 5 -47.44 -19.85 -44.73
N SER A 6 -46.18 -20.21 -44.78
CA SER A 6 -45.32 -20.61 -45.90
C SER A 6 -45.54 -19.97 -47.28
N ILE A 7 -44.45 -19.41 -47.86
CA ILE A 7 -44.16 -19.58 -49.32
C ILE A 7 -42.63 -19.56 -49.53
N HIS A 8 -42.18 -20.52 -50.37
CA HIS A 8 -40.81 -20.79 -50.84
C HIS A 8 -40.40 -19.84 -51.94
N GLY A 9 -39.11 -19.60 -52.05
CA GLY A 9 -38.50 -19.03 -53.25
C GLY A 9 -36.98 -19.22 -53.28
N TYR A 10 -36.53 -20.24 -53.98
CA TYR A 10 -35.12 -20.49 -54.31
C TYR A 10 -34.60 -19.45 -55.32
N PHE A 11 -33.36 -18.89 -55.09
CA PHE A 11 -32.46 -18.57 -56.20
C PHE A 11 -31.00 -18.69 -55.76
N PHE A 12 -30.30 -19.61 -56.41
CA PHE A 12 -28.85 -19.82 -56.39
C PHE A 12 -28.19 -18.77 -57.26
N LYS A 13 -27.17 -18.06 -56.78
CA LYS A 13 -26.05 -17.56 -57.61
C LYS A 13 -24.82 -17.40 -56.74
N GLY A 14 -23.73 -18.07 -57.16
CA GLY A 14 -22.43 -18.08 -56.54
C GLY A 14 -21.74 -16.71 -56.58
N GLY A 15 -21.04 -16.39 -55.50
CA GLY A 15 -20.11 -15.30 -55.43
C GLY A 15 -18.97 -15.73 -54.51
N MET A 16 -17.77 -15.83 -55.10
CA MET A 16 -16.51 -16.16 -54.48
C MET A 16 -16.18 -15.08 -53.44
N CYS A 17 -16.34 -15.37 -52.17
CA CYS A 17 -16.05 -14.46 -51.08
C CYS A 17 -14.58 -14.58 -50.72
N LEU A 18 -13.80 -13.56 -51.09
CA LEU A 18 -12.40 -13.36 -50.71
C LEU A 18 -12.37 -13.17 -49.19
N MET A 19 -11.88 -14.15 -48.44
CA MET A 19 -11.65 -14.04 -47.00
C MET A 19 -10.48 -13.10 -46.76
N LEU A 20 -10.76 -11.82 -46.57
CA LEU A 20 -9.82 -10.89 -45.92
C LEU A 20 -9.77 -11.25 -44.46
N GLY A 21 -8.71 -11.94 -44.04
CA GLY A 21 -8.43 -12.20 -42.65
C GLY A 21 -8.15 -10.87 -41.90
N PHE A 22 -9.15 -10.35 -41.20
CA PHE A 22 -8.92 -9.33 -40.19
C PHE A 22 -8.20 -9.98 -39.00
N GLY A 23 -6.88 -9.90 -39.00
CA GLY A 23 -6.08 -10.17 -37.81
C GLY A 23 -6.50 -9.19 -36.72
N ALA A 24 -7.28 -9.67 -35.75
CA ALA A 24 -7.52 -8.91 -34.51
C ALA A 24 -6.17 -8.74 -33.80
N LEU A 25 -5.55 -7.57 -33.96
CA LEU A 25 -4.46 -7.12 -33.11
C LEU A 25 -5.05 -7.02 -31.68
N SER A 26 -4.87 -8.07 -30.91
CA SER A 26 -5.09 -8.01 -29.46
C SER A 26 -4.10 -6.98 -28.90
N ASN A 27 -4.56 -5.77 -28.69
CA ASN A 27 -3.87 -4.83 -27.83
C ASN A 27 -3.83 -5.45 -26.44
N ALA A 28 -2.78 -6.18 -26.13
CA ALA A 28 -2.43 -6.51 -24.76
C ALA A 28 -2.15 -5.17 -24.06
N THR A 29 -3.15 -4.62 -23.40
CA THR A 29 -2.95 -3.53 -22.45
C THR A 29 -1.99 -4.07 -21.41
N ALA A 30 -0.75 -3.55 -21.41
CA ALA A 30 0.19 -3.84 -20.35
C ALA A 30 -0.53 -3.54 -19.02
N ALA A 31 -0.48 -4.50 -18.09
CA ALA A 31 -1.02 -4.28 -16.75
C ALA A 31 -0.45 -2.95 -16.22
N PRO A 32 -1.27 -2.08 -15.61
CA PRO A 32 -0.79 -0.79 -15.14
C PRO A 32 0.42 -1.02 -14.25
N ALA A 33 1.52 -0.31 -14.55
CA ALA A 33 2.73 -0.38 -13.72
C ALA A 33 2.34 -0.12 -12.27
N GLY A 34 2.70 -1.02 -11.35
CA GLY A 34 2.31 -0.90 -9.94
C GLY A 34 2.69 0.46 -9.37
N GLN A 35 1.81 1.07 -8.61
CA GLN A 35 2.07 2.33 -7.92
C GLN A 35 2.92 2.12 -6.67
N ILE A 36 3.56 3.19 -6.22
CA ILE A 36 4.39 3.22 -5.01
C ILE A 36 3.72 4.12 -3.97
N ALA A 37 3.64 3.64 -2.73
CA ALA A 37 3.34 4.43 -1.53
C ALA A 37 4.47 4.24 -0.51
N VAL A 38 4.76 5.29 0.29
CA VAL A 38 5.77 5.20 1.36
C VAL A 38 5.17 5.67 2.67
N PHE A 39 5.21 4.79 3.67
CA PHE A 39 4.62 4.99 4.99
C PHE A 39 5.65 4.82 6.09
N ALA A 40 5.57 5.65 7.13
CA ALA A 40 6.33 5.54 8.36
C ALA A 40 5.35 5.54 9.56
N GLY A 41 5.44 4.55 10.43
CA GLY A 41 4.48 4.36 11.52
C GLY A 41 5.06 3.54 12.67
N GLY A 42 6.23 3.95 13.20
CA GLY A 42 6.99 3.19 14.20
C GLY A 42 7.97 2.23 13.58
N CYS A 43 8.37 1.19 14.33
CA CYS A 43 9.26 0.15 13.82
C CYS A 43 8.74 -0.44 12.51
N PHE A 44 9.58 -0.41 11.49
CA PHE A 44 9.18 -0.83 10.13
C PHE A 44 8.89 -2.34 10.02
N TRP A 45 9.35 -3.20 10.95
CA TRP A 45 9.07 -4.64 10.91
C TRP A 45 7.58 -4.96 10.95
N GLY A 46 6.83 -4.27 11.83
CA GLY A 46 5.39 -4.44 11.93
C GLY A 46 4.63 -3.81 10.77
N VAL A 47 5.05 -2.63 10.33
CA VAL A 47 4.44 -1.95 9.18
C VAL A 47 4.66 -2.74 7.89
N ASP A 48 5.87 -3.27 7.66
CA ASP A 48 6.22 -4.18 6.57
C ASP A 48 5.32 -5.42 6.56
N ALA A 49 5.18 -6.07 7.71
CA ALA A 49 4.34 -7.24 7.85
C ALA A 49 2.87 -6.96 7.53
N VAL A 50 2.31 -5.85 8.04
CA VAL A 50 0.93 -5.46 7.76
C VAL A 50 0.70 -5.31 6.26
N PHE A 51 1.51 -4.52 5.56
CA PHE A 51 1.30 -4.30 4.13
C PHE A 51 1.60 -5.53 3.28
N LYS A 52 2.53 -6.40 3.67
CA LYS A 52 2.76 -7.68 3.00
C LYS A 52 1.54 -8.60 3.00
N HIS A 53 0.65 -8.45 3.98
CA HIS A 53 -0.58 -9.23 4.07
C HIS A 53 -1.80 -8.54 3.43
N VAL A 54 -1.62 -7.46 2.67
CA VAL A 54 -2.70 -6.81 1.92
C VAL A 54 -2.75 -7.33 0.49
N LYS A 55 -3.93 -7.80 0.04
CA LYS A 55 -4.18 -8.17 -1.36
C LYS A 55 -3.93 -6.98 -2.27
N GLY A 56 -3.36 -7.22 -3.44
CA GLY A 56 -3.01 -6.15 -4.39
C GLY A 56 -1.65 -5.50 -4.12
N VAL A 57 -1.03 -5.73 -2.95
CA VAL A 57 0.34 -5.33 -2.68
C VAL A 57 1.30 -6.39 -3.24
N SER A 58 2.19 -6.01 -4.13
CA SER A 58 3.14 -6.92 -4.79
C SER A 58 4.50 -6.98 -4.11
N MET A 59 4.93 -5.88 -3.46
CA MET A 59 6.21 -5.79 -2.77
C MET A 59 6.11 -4.80 -1.60
N VAL A 60 6.76 -5.13 -0.50
CA VAL A 60 7.04 -4.19 0.60
C VAL A 60 8.51 -4.32 0.95
N GLU A 61 9.15 -3.18 1.12
CA GLU A 61 10.58 -3.07 1.44
C GLU A 61 10.76 -2.10 2.61
N SER A 62 11.41 -2.56 3.65
CA SER A 62 11.80 -1.74 4.79
C SER A 62 12.96 -0.81 4.44
N GLY A 63 12.93 0.42 4.95
CA GLY A 63 13.97 1.41 4.65
C GLY A 63 13.79 2.71 5.41
N TYR A 64 14.43 3.75 4.88
CA TYR A 64 14.52 5.06 5.51
C TYR A 64 14.07 6.14 4.53
N ALA A 65 13.31 7.13 5.01
CA ALA A 65 12.91 8.30 4.22
C ALA A 65 12.93 9.57 5.08
N GLY A 66 13.15 10.73 4.44
CA GLY A 66 13.11 12.05 5.08
C GLY A 66 14.47 12.62 5.49
N GLY A 67 15.53 11.83 5.46
CA GLY A 67 16.91 12.25 5.71
C GLY A 67 17.79 12.19 4.45
N SER A 68 19.10 12.33 4.61
CA SER A 68 20.09 12.34 3.53
C SER A 68 20.72 10.95 3.28
N ALA A 69 21.24 10.71 2.07
CA ALA A 69 21.94 9.47 1.74
C ALA A 69 23.10 9.15 2.69
N ALA A 70 23.81 10.17 3.18
CA ALA A 70 24.97 9.99 4.04
C ALA A 70 24.65 9.39 5.42
N THR A 71 23.38 9.45 5.84
CA THR A 71 22.94 8.99 7.15
C THR A 71 21.87 7.89 7.09
N ALA A 72 21.67 7.30 5.91
CA ALA A 72 20.68 6.26 5.66
C ALA A 72 21.22 4.86 6.02
N HIS A 73 21.68 4.69 7.26
CA HIS A 73 22.19 3.46 7.85
C HIS A 73 21.58 3.26 9.23
N TYR A 74 21.24 2.02 9.57
CA TYR A 74 20.48 1.70 10.79
C TYR A 74 21.08 2.30 12.05
N GLU A 75 22.38 2.15 12.26
CA GLU A 75 23.07 2.67 13.44
C GLU A 75 22.89 4.18 13.59
N GLN A 76 22.98 4.94 12.49
CA GLN A 76 22.82 6.40 12.51
C GLN A 76 21.34 6.79 12.68
N VAL A 77 20.44 6.11 11.96
CA VAL A 77 18.99 6.38 12.06
C VAL A 77 18.48 6.10 13.46
N SER A 78 18.98 5.06 14.12
CA SER A 78 18.62 4.68 15.50
C SER A 78 18.93 5.75 16.53
N ASP A 79 19.89 6.65 16.28
CA ASP A 79 20.21 7.79 17.13
C ASP A 79 19.09 8.87 17.12
N GLY A 80 18.18 8.85 16.14
CA GLY A 80 17.01 9.73 16.09
C GLY A 80 17.31 11.18 15.64
N ASN A 81 18.49 11.49 15.13
CA ASN A 81 18.94 12.84 14.77
C ASN A 81 19.22 13.05 13.27
N THR A 82 19.00 12.02 12.43
CA THR A 82 19.31 12.04 11.00
C THR A 82 18.22 12.67 10.11
N GLY A 83 17.04 12.93 10.67
CA GLY A 83 15.85 13.33 9.91
C GLY A 83 15.14 12.16 9.22
N HIS A 84 15.73 10.98 9.18
CA HIS A 84 15.06 9.77 8.67
C HIS A 84 13.91 9.32 9.56
N ALA A 85 12.88 8.74 8.92
CA ALA A 85 11.92 7.88 9.58
C ALA A 85 12.12 6.44 9.09
N GLU A 86 12.00 5.46 9.98
CA GLU A 86 11.79 4.07 9.59
C GLU A 86 10.51 3.99 8.76
N SER A 87 10.64 3.52 7.54
CA SER A 87 9.60 3.60 6.53
C SER A 87 9.49 2.29 5.77
N VAL A 88 8.34 2.07 5.15
CA VAL A 88 8.14 0.99 4.20
C VAL A 88 7.77 1.56 2.83
N ARG A 89 8.39 1.04 1.78
CA ARG A 89 8.03 1.29 0.39
C ARG A 89 7.11 0.17 -0.08
N VAL A 90 5.87 0.51 -0.38
CA VAL A 90 4.80 -0.41 -0.78
C VAL A 90 4.55 -0.27 -2.27
N ARG A 91 4.75 -1.34 -3.03
CA ARG A 91 4.31 -1.42 -4.44
C ARG A 91 2.96 -2.13 -4.49
N PHE A 92 1.97 -1.51 -5.12
CA PHE A 92 0.62 -2.04 -5.19
C PHE A 92 0.00 -1.89 -6.57
N ASP A 93 -0.96 -2.75 -6.89
CA ASP A 93 -1.78 -2.69 -8.09
C ASP A 93 -3.04 -1.87 -7.79
N PRO A 94 -3.20 -0.67 -8.37
CA PRO A 94 -4.35 0.19 -8.10
C PRO A 94 -5.68 -0.39 -8.60
N ALA A 95 -5.65 -1.41 -9.47
CA ALA A 95 -6.85 -2.13 -9.87
C ALA A 95 -7.35 -3.12 -8.79
N GLN A 96 -6.50 -3.52 -7.84
CA GLN A 96 -6.84 -4.45 -6.76
C GLN A 96 -6.99 -3.78 -5.40
N VAL A 97 -6.15 -2.78 -5.11
CA VAL A 97 -6.20 -1.99 -3.87
C VAL A 97 -5.84 -0.54 -4.17
N SER A 98 -6.68 0.40 -3.76
CA SER A 98 -6.44 1.82 -3.95
C SER A 98 -5.49 2.38 -2.88
N PHE A 99 -4.88 3.55 -3.17
CA PHE A 99 -4.09 4.28 -2.17
C PHE A 99 -4.92 4.64 -0.92
N GLN A 100 -6.20 4.99 -1.10
CA GLN A 100 -7.10 5.25 0.03
C GLN A 100 -7.30 4.01 0.91
N GLN A 101 -7.47 2.83 0.33
CA GLN A 101 -7.57 1.58 1.11
C GLN A 101 -6.27 1.25 1.85
N LEU A 102 -5.10 1.58 1.27
CA LEU A 102 -3.84 1.49 2.01
C LEU A 102 -3.79 2.46 3.19
N LEU A 103 -4.34 3.69 3.05
CA LEU A 103 -4.47 4.62 4.17
C LEU A 103 -5.42 4.10 5.26
N GLU A 104 -6.52 3.46 4.88
CA GLU A 104 -7.43 2.83 5.84
C GLU A 104 -6.70 1.79 6.71
N VAL A 105 -5.90 0.92 6.09
CA VAL A 105 -5.06 -0.05 6.80
C VAL A 105 -3.99 0.65 7.64
N PHE A 106 -3.32 1.67 7.09
CA PHE A 106 -2.27 2.41 7.78
C PHE A 106 -2.76 3.04 9.08
N PHE A 107 -3.87 3.78 9.03
CA PHE A 107 -4.42 4.49 10.19
C PHE A 107 -5.17 3.59 11.18
N SER A 108 -5.69 2.44 10.73
CA SER A 108 -6.51 1.57 11.60
C SER A 108 -5.72 0.42 12.23
N VAL A 109 -4.60 0.01 11.61
CA VAL A 109 -3.89 -1.22 11.98
C VAL A 109 -2.40 -1.02 12.18
N ALA A 110 -1.74 -0.32 11.25
CA ALA A 110 -0.27 -0.31 11.23
C ALA A 110 0.33 0.44 12.41
N HIS A 111 -0.33 1.52 12.89
CA HIS A 111 0.18 2.36 13.97
C HIS A 111 -0.91 3.20 14.64
N ASP A 112 -0.56 3.87 15.73
CA ASP A 112 -1.36 4.91 16.36
C ASP A 112 -0.90 6.29 15.85
N PRO A 113 -1.71 7.00 15.05
CA PRO A 113 -1.31 8.27 14.44
C PRO A 113 -1.28 9.46 15.39
N THR A 114 -1.59 9.26 16.66
CA THR A 114 -1.59 10.32 17.69
C THR A 114 -0.29 10.42 18.47
N GLN A 115 0.64 9.48 18.25
CA GLN A 115 1.89 9.41 19.01
C GLN A 115 3.01 10.21 18.32
N LEU A 116 3.31 11.37 18.86
CA LEU A 116 4.36 12.25 18.33
C LEU A 116 5.75 11.68 18.62
N ASN A 117 6.55 11.46 17.55
CA ASN A 117 7.93 10.98 17.64
C ASN A 117 8.09 9.72 18.50
N ARG A 118 7.12 8.83 18.41
CA ARG A 118 7.14 7.53 19.11
C ARG A 118 6.09 6.60 18.50
N GLN A 119 6.21 5.30 18.79
CA GLN A 119 5.15 4.33 18.55
C GLN A 119 5.26 3.17 19.54
N GLY A 120 4.25 3.02 20.41
CA GLY A 120 4.28 2.00 21.45
C GLY A 120 5.50 2.15 22.36
N PRO A 121 6.38 1.13 22.44
CA PRO A 121 7.60 1.19 23.26
C PRO A 121 8.70 2.06 22.63
N ASP A 122 8.70 2.25 21.31
CA ASP A 122 9.78 2.91 20.57
C ASP A 122 9.68 4.42 20.67
N ARG A 123 10.80 5.09 20.93
CA ARG A 123 10.89 6.54 21.10
C ARG A 123 11.97 7.11 20.20
N GLY A 124 11.68 8.27 19.61
CA GLY A 124 12.57 9.00 18.72
C GLY A 124 11.89 9.42 17.43
N THR A 125 12.47 10.41 16.75
CA THR A 125 11.93 10.96 15.49
C THR A 125 11.88 9.94 14.37
N GLN A 126 12.74 8.91 14.41
CA GLN A 126 12.76 7.80 13.47
C GLN A 126 11.49 6.95 13.52
N TYR A 127 10.75 6.96 14.62
CA TYR A 127 9.48 6.24 14.80
C TYR A 127 8.24 7.12 14.62
N ARG A 128 8.40 8.32 14.05
CA ARG A 128 7.29 9.24 13.81
C ARG A 128 6.31 8.69 12.77
N SER A 129 5.07 9.13 12.86
CA SER A 129 4.06 8.87 11.82
C SER A 129 4.26 9.82 10.64
N ALA A 130 4.43 9.26 9.42
CA ALA A 130 4.51 10.04 8.20
C ALA A 130 4.01 9.29 6.97
N ILE A 131 3.54 10.05 5.98
CA ILE A 131 3.23 9.62 4.62
C ILE A 131 4.14 10.42 3.69
N PHE A 132 5.02 9.74 2.96
CA PHE A 132 5.87 10.37 1.95
C PHE A 132 5.25 10.15 0.58
N TYR A 133 4.53 11.17 0.07
CA TYR A 133 3.79 11.05 -1.18
C TYR A 133 4.70 11.10 -2.41
N THR A 134 4.33 10.33 -3.45
CA THR A 134 5.03 10.26 -4.73
C THR A 134 4.32 11.05 -5.84
N SER A 135 3.11 11.57 -5.56
CA SER A 135 2.34 12.38 -6.50
C SER A 135 1.44 13.39 -5.78
N ALA A 136 1.03 14.45 -6.49
CA ALA A 136 0.08 15.42 -5.98
C ALA A 136 -1.29 14.77 -5.64
N GLU A 137 -1.67 13.71 -6.34
CA GLU A 137 -2.89 12.97 -6.06
C GLU A 137 -2.80 12.25 -4.71
N GLN A 138 -1.69 11.56 -4.42
CA GLN A 138 -1.47 10.94 -3.11
C GLN A 138 -1.48 11.96 -1.99
N GLN A 139 -0.85 13.13 -2.19
CA GLN A 139 -0.88 14.22 -1.21
C GLN A 139 -2.33 14.64 -0.91
N LYS A 140 -3.11 14.91 -1.95
CA LYS A 140 -4.52 15.33 -1.82
C LYS A 140 -5.34 14.28 -1.07
N ILE A 141 -5.24 13.00 -1.47
CA ILE A 141 -5.97 11.90 -0.85
C ILE A 141 -5.58 11.76 0.63
N ALA A 142 -4.28 11.81 0.96
CA ALA A 142 -3.80 11.68 2.33
C ALA A 142 -4.30 12.82 3.24
N LEU A 143 -4.20 14.07 2.77
CA LEU A 143 -4.67 15.23 3.53
C LEU A 143 -6.19 15.21 3.74
N GLU A 144 -6.95 14.85 2.71
CA GLU A 144 -8.40 14.76 2.81
C GLU A 144 -8.81 13.62 3.76
N TYR A 145 -8.14 12.48 3.71
CA TYR A 145 -8.41 11.35 4.61
C TYR A 145 -8.13 11.72 6.08
N ILE A 146 -7.01 12.37 6.37
CA ILE A 146 -6.69 12.87 7.72
C ILE A 146 -7.76 13.87 8.22
N LYS A 147 -8.21 14.77 7.34
CA LYS A 147 -9.30 15.71 7.65
C LYS A 147 -10.60 14.99 7.99
N GLN A 148 -10.97 13.95 7.24
CA GLN A 148 -12.16 13.12 7.51
C GLN A 148 -12.05 12.41 8.86
N LEU A 149 -10.92 11.77 9.16
CA LEU A 149 -10.68 11.11 10.46
C LEU A 149 -10.78 12.10 11.62
N THR A 150 -10.22 13.30 11.46
CA THR A 150 -10.25 14.37 12.46
C THR A 150 -11.66 14.89 12.69
N ALA A 151 -12.40 15.17 11.61
CA ALA A 151 -13.78 15.63 11.69
C ALA A 151 -14.71 14.60 12.32
N ALA A 152 -14.49 13.32 12.02
CA ALA A 152 -15.24 12.19 12.60
C ALA A 152 -14.81 11.84 14.03
N ARG A 153 -13.77 12.49 14.57
CA ARG A 153 -13.20 12.25 15.91
C ARG A 153 -12.90 10.78 16.17
N ILE A 154 -12.30 10.11 15.17
CA ILE A 154 -11.98 8.68 15.27
C ILE A 154 -10.94 8.42 16.37
N PHE A 155 -10.01 9.36 16.58
CA PHE A 155 -8.98 9.29 17.62
C PHE A 155 -9.29 10.27 18.75
N SER A 156 -8.91 9.90 19.97
CA SER A 156 -9.10 10.71 21.18
C SER A 156 -8.11 11.90 21.30
N ALA A 157 -7.03 11.86 20.51
CA ALA A 157 -6.01 12.90 20.46
C ALA A 157 -5.76 13.34 19.00
N PRO A 158 -5.13 14.49 18.75
CA PRO A 158 -4.85 14.97 17.41
C PRO A 158 -3.97 13.99 16.61
N ILE A 159 -4.27 13.84 15.31
CA ILE A 159 -3.43 13.11 14.37
C ILE A 159 -2.16 13.95 14.14
N VAL A 160 -0.98 13.35 14.36
CA VAL A 160 0.34 13.98 14.20
C VAL A 160 1.08 13.48 12.95
N THR A 161 0.41 12.74 12.09
CA THR A 161 0.98 12.20 10.85
C THR A 161 1.44 13.31 9.92
N GLN A 162 2.72 13.32 9.58
CA GLN A 162 3.29 14.25 8.60
C GLN A 162 2.94 13.79 7.17
N VAL A 163 2.58 14.71 6.29
CA VAL A 163 2.40 14.46 4.86
C VAL A 163 3.43 15.28 4.11
N ALA A 164 4.46 14.64 3.60
CA ALA A 164 5.61 15.29 2.97
C ALA A 164 5.94 14.65 1.60
N PRO A 165 6.57 15.38 0.67
CA PRO A 165 7.01 14.79 -0.59
C PRO A 165 8.12 13.75 -0.34
N LEU A 166 8.06 12.64 -1.05
CA LEU A 166 9.18 11.69 -1.07
C LEU A 166 10.34 12.28 -1.87
N GLN A 167 11.41 12.64 -1.20
CA GLN A 167 12.64 13.05 -1.88
C GLN A 167 13.41 11.81 -2.36
N GLN A 168 13.67 10.89 -1.44
CA GLN A 168 14.37 9.63 -1.72
C GLN A 168 13.96 8.60 -0.67
N PHE A 169 13.93 7.33 -1.08
CA PHE A 169 13.81 6.17 -0.20
C PHE A 169 15.12 5.38 -0.26
N TYR A 170 15.64 5.04 0.90
CA TYR A 170 16.86 4.25 1.05
C TYR A 170 16.48 2.90 1.65
N PRO A 171 16.68 1.77 0.94
CA PRO A 171 16.46 0.44 1.50
C PRO A 171 17.27 0.24 2.78
N ALA A 172 16.64 -0.36 3.79
CA ALA A 172 17.36 -0.80 4.97
C ALA A 172 18.17 -2.07 4.64
N GLU A 173 19.10 -2.37 5.51
CA GLU A 173 19.99 -3.51 5.43
C GLU A 173 19.21 -4.83 5.32
N ASP A 174 19.78 -5.83 4.66
CA ASP A 174 19.09 -7.10 4.32
C ASP A 174 18.53 -7.82 5.55
N TYR A 175 19.19 -7.71 6.70
CA TYR A 175 18.73 -8.35 7.94
C TYR A 175 17.45 -7.74 8.52
N HIS A 176 17.02 -6.56 8.04
CA HIS A 176 15.75 -5.95 8.39
C HIS A 176 14.59 -6.38 7.47
N GLN A 177 14.91 -6.93 6.31
CA GLN A 177 13.87 -7.32 5.35
C GLN A 177 13.16 -8.60 5.81
N ASN A 178 11.83 -8.65 5.70
CA ASN A 178 11.00 -9.79 6.13
C ASN A 178 11.18 -10.19 7.61
N TYR A 179 11.56 -9.25 8.47
CA TYR A 179 12.01 -9.56 9.83
C TYR A 179 10.97 -10.36 10.64
N LEU A 180 9.70 -9.96 10.62
CA LEU A 180 8.64 -10.68 11.33
C LEU A 180 8.52 -12.15 10.86
N ALA A 181 8.58 -12.39 9.55
CA ALA A 181 8.46 -13.75 9.01
C ALA A 181 9.65 -14.63 9.38
N LEU A 182 10.86 -14.06 9.49
CA LEU A 182 12.09 -14.76 9.85
C LEU A 182 12.25 -14.94 11.36
N HIS A 183 11.62 -14.08 12.17
CA HIS A 183 11.76 -14.05 13.63
C HIS A 183 10.41 -14.04 14.38
N PRO A 184 9.45 -14.95 14.05
CA PRO A 184 8.08 -14.90 14.56
C PRO A 184 7.94 -15.08 16.07
N TYR A 185 8.97 -15.63 16.72
CA TYR A 185 8.98 -15.88 18.17
C TYR A 185 9.80 -14.86 18.97
N GLN A 186 10.40 -13.87 18.29
CA GLN A 186 11.13 -12.81 18.97
C GLN A 186 10.16 -11.99 19.84
N PRO A 187 10.46 -11.75 21.12
CA PRO A 187 9.50 -11.12 22.05
C PRO A 187 8.91 -9.81 21.57
N TYR A 188 9.74 -8.93 20.98
CA TYR A 188 9.24 -7.68 20.41
C TYR A 188 8.16 -7.92 19.34
N ILE A 189 8.41 -8.85 18.42
CA ILE A 189 7.47 -9.23 17.34
C ILE A 189 6.16 -9.77 17.94
N VAL A 190 6.27 -10.70 18.91
CA VAL A 190 5.10 -11.33 19.53
C VAL A 190 4.21 -10.28 20.23
N PHE A 191 4.80 -9.33 20.95
CA PHE A 191 4.04 -8.37 21.75
C PHE A 191 3.60 -7.14 20.95
N ASN A 192 4.36 -6.70 19.94
CA ASN A 192 4.10 -5.43 19.27
C ASN A 192 3.59 -5.57 17.83
N ASP A 193 4.00 -6.60 17.09
CA ASP A 193 3.71 -6.69 15.66
C ASP A 193 2.69 -7.77 15.29
N MET A 194 2.73 -8.95 15.92
CA MET A 194 1.73 -9.99 15.70
C MET A 194 0.29 -9.52 15.96
N PRO A 195 -0.01 -8.70 17.00
CA PRO A 195 -1.34 -8.16 17.21
C PRO A 195 -1.85 -7.31 16.04
N LYS A 196 -0.97 -6.61 15.30
CA LYS A 196 -1.34 -5.82 14.12
C LYS A 196 -1.84 -6.73 12.99
N LEU A 197 -1.19 -7.88 12.74
CA LEU A 197 -1.66 -8.84 11.75
C LEU A 197 -3.02 -9.44 12.11
N GLU A 198 -3.23 -9.73 13.39
CA GLU A 198 -4.52 -10.23 13.86
C GLU A 198 -5.62 -9.15 13.70
N GLN A 199 -5.32 -7.89 13.96
CA GLN A 199 -6.23 -6.78 13.71
C GLN A 199 -6.52 -6.61 12.22
N LEU A 200 -5.51 -6.70 11.35
CA LEU A 200 -5.72 -6.64 9.90
C LEU A 200 -6.70 -7.74 9.45
N ARG A 201 -6.47 -8.96 9.90
CA ARG A 201 -7.31 -10.11 9.56
C ARG A 201 -8.76 -9.92 10.04
N LYS A 202 -8.96 -9.36 11.24
CA LYS A 202 -10.28 -9.15 11.83
C LYS A 202 -11.03 -7.97 11.22
N GLN A 203 -10.35 -6.84 11.05
CA GLN A 203 -10.98 -5.60 10.59
C GLN A 203 -11.13 -5.55 9.07
N PHE A 204 -10.19 -6.15 8.34
CA PHE A 204 -10.11 -6.09 6.88
C PHE A 204 -10.00 -7.49 6.24
N PRO A 205 -10.93 -8.43 6.53
CA PRO A 205 -10.85 -9.81 6.00
C PRO A 205 -10.87 -9.84 4.45
N ALA A 206 -11.52 -8.88 3.81
CA ALA A 206 -11.55 -8.75 2.35
C ALA A 206 -10.17 -8.37 1.75
N TYR A 207 -9.37 -7.61 2.50
CA TYR A 207 -8.03 -7.17 2.08
C TYR A 207 -6.92 -8.14 2.51
N TYR A 208 -7.16 -8.98 3.51
CA TYR A 208 -6.17 -9.91 4.06
C TYR A 208 -5.86 -11.06 3.08
N ARG A 209 -4.57 -11.36 2.84
CA ARG A 209 -4.10 -12.52 2.07
C ARG A 209 -3.27 -13.47 2.92
#